data_f8bf988d80e0f83833507d00b9ad6feb
#
_entry.id   f8bf988d80e0f83833507d00b9ad6feb
#
_cell.length_a   1.000
_cell.length_b   1.000
_cell.length_c   1.000
_cell.angle_alpha   90.00
_cell.angle_beta   90.00
_cell.angle_gamma   90.00
#
_symmetry.space_group_name_H-M   'P 1'
#
loop_
_entity.id
_entity.type
_entity.pdbx_description
1 polymer ?
#
loop_
_entity_poly.entity_id
_entity_poly.type
_entity_poly.pdbx_seq_one_letter_code
_entity_poly.pdbx_strand_id
1 'polypeptide(L)'
;MGIFSLIKKAVPSTRIVNIDASLGNVLLAGTSPRGMEMIMRNYAIDSLNNNAALVIFRDAKNGYSSYPSITTSNSMIYEINNEEGAISEQIDPFSCFSDSETNTYLINMFDNYSEIDKSKRMSYQNYIALLRSLLKKRGRTIKLNEYINYSFEEVERLNATLSMPETERNRNERFLNSFLPDIRELEAYFYDFANNTIGEILSGTRTMEKIFQTKEIIEISLDFTSKQKESEMLMEVMIDNICKLNLSAAHKSSIAVIANEIPNEALIKTKFSKLIKNTRGCNVLYTVTDLTNLIEQSNEWIEYADSYFFFKQNSNKNKEFCSEFFGTYERTKESRTSGVSNPTFWDRMSGKGSSSRQSSTTYTTEKERVYLPDVFASLLENQAIYYFKKTNEHSRLNVF
;
A
#
# COMPACT_ATOMS: atom_id res chain seq x y z
N MET A 1 5.77 42.17 42.14
CA MET A 1 5.27 40.77 42.03
C MET A 1 5.13 40.45 40.57
N GLY A 2 6.09 39.73 40.03
CA GLY A 2 6.09 39.33 38.63
C GLY A 2 5.31 38.04 38.46
N ILE A 3 4.26 38.11 37.65
CA ILE A 3 3.52 36.92 37.23
C ILE A 3 4.31 36.32 36.09
N PHE A 4 5.16 35.33 36.42
CA PHE A 4 5.68 34.42 35.41
C PHE A 4 4.51 33.60 34.89
N SER A 5 4.00 33.94 33.70
CA SER A 5 3.15 33.02 32.96
C SER A 5 4.00 31.85 32.57
N LEU A 6 3.86 30.76 33.32
CA LEU A 6 4.34 29.44 32.96
C LEU A 6 3.76 29.09 31.60
N ILE A 7 4.58 29.25 30.56
CA ILE A 7 4.39 28.49 29.33
C ILE A 7 4.52 27.03 29.75
N LYS A 8 3.39 26.37 29.99
CA LYS A 8 3.38 24.93 30.09
C LYS A 8 3.93 24.41 28.75
N LYS A 9 5.23 24.07 28.70
CA LYS A 9 5.71 23.11 27.74
C LYS A 9 4.75 21.94 27.88
N ALA A 10 3.96 21.67 26.86
CA ALA A 10 3.13 20.49 26.83
C ALA A 10 4.08 19.30 27.03
N VAL A 11 4.12 18.78 28.24
CA VAL A 11 4.74 17.48 28.50
C VAL A 11 3.98 16.52 27.60
N PRO A 12 4.63 15.78 26.71
CA PRO A 12 3.93 14.84 25.87
C PRO A 12 3.16 13.93 26.79
N SER A 13 1.83 14.04 26.79
CA SER A 13 1.00 13.09 27.49
C SER A 13 1.33 11.74 26.88
N THR A 14 1.74 10.78 27.69
CA THR A 14 1.86 9.37 27.36
C THR A 14 0.44 8.85 27.07
N ARG A 15 -0.11 9.24 25.91
CA ARG A 15 -1.40 8.75 25.48
C ARG A 15 -1.13 7.46 24.73
N ILE A 16 -1.57 6.37 25.30
CA ILE A 16 -1.67 5.10 24.57
C ILE A 16 -2.83 5.30 23.61
N VAL A 17 -2.52 5.47 22.34
CA VAL A 17 -3.54 5.48 21.28
C VAL A 17 -3.92 4.02 21.06
N ASN A 18 -5.18 3.67 21.27
CA ASN A 18 -5.71 2.40 20.79
C ASN A 18 -5.64 2.42 19.26
N ILE A 19 -4.76 1.62 18.74
CA ILE A 19 -4.60 1.43 17.29
C ILE A 19 -5.54 0.30 16.93
N ASP A 20 -6.71 0.67 16.47
CA ASP A 20 -7.76 -0.26 16.09
C ASP A 20 -8.15 -0.06 14.61
N ALA A 21 -8.92 -0.99 14.06
CA ALA A 21 -9.39 -0.93 12.69
C ALA A 21 -10.31 0.27 12.40
N SER A 22 -10.73 1.03 13.42
CA SER A 22 -11.50 2.28 13.26
C SER A 22 -10.67 3.42 12.69
N LEU A 23 -9.34 3.29 12.67
CA LEU A 23 -8.42 4.26 12.08
C LEU A 23 -8.51 4.37 10.56
N GLY A 24 -9.26 3.46 9.90
CA GLY A 24 -9.39 3.44 8.45
C GLY A 24 -8.09 3.07 7.74
N ASN A 25 -7.75 3.80 6.68
CA ASN A 25 -6.47 3.65 6.01
C ASN A 25 -5.36 4.35 6.79
N VAL A 26 -4.28 3.64 7.09
CA VAL A 26 -3.19 4.09 7.96
C VAL A 26 -1.88 4.18 7.18
N LEU A 27 -1.26 5.35 7.21
CA LEU A 27 0.08 5.58 6.69
C LEU A 27 1.08 5.65 7.85
N LEU A 28 2.11 4.80 7.80
CA LEU A 28 3.29 4.84 8.67
C LEU A 28 4.48 5.36 7.88
N ALA A 29 5.00 6.54 8.22
CA ALA A 29 6.06 7.19 7.47
C ALA A 29 7.32 7.42 8.30
N GLY A 30 8.48 7.02 7.77
CA GLY A 30 9.79 7.27 8.39
C GLY A 30 10.58 5.99 8.69
N THR A 31 11.55 6.12 9.61
CA THR A 31 12.47 5.04 9.97
C THR A 31 12.38 4.74 11.47
N SER A 32 11.53 3.82 11.84
CA SER A 32 11.41 3.33 13.22
C SER A 32 10.91 1.90 13.22
N PRO A 33 11.80 0.93 13.03
CA PRO A 33 11.43 -0.47 12.94
C PRO A 33 10.49 -0.94 14.06
N ARG A 34 10.87 -0.76 15.29
CA ARG A 34 10.08 -1.22 16.45
C ARG A 34 8.75 -0.50 16.61
N GLY A 35 8.75 0.84 16.40
CA GLY A 35 7.51 1.61 16.52
C GLY A 35 6.50 1.23 15.45
N MET A 36 6.95 1.06 14.21
CA MET A 36 6.09 0.63 13.09
C MET A 36 5.57 -0.81 13.31
N GLU A 37 6.46 -1.72 13.73
CA GLU A 37 6.09 -3.11 14.03
C GLU A 37 4.98 -3.19 15.08
N MET A 38 5.08 -2.41 16.17
CA MET A 38 4.04 -2.39 17.19
C MET A 38 2.69 -1.91 16.65
N ILE A 39 2.69 -0.87 15.82
CA ILE A 39 1.45 -0.38 15.22
C ILE A 39 0.86 -1.44 14.30
N MET A 40 1.66 -2.03 13.41
CA MET A 40 1.22 -3.07 12.49
C MET A 40 0.66 -4.29 13.24
N ARG A 41 1.33 -4.72 14.31
CA ARG A 41 0.88 -5.83 15.15
C ARG A 41 -0.46 -5.54 15.80
N ASN A 42 -0.62 -4.38 16.42
CA ASN A 42 -1.88 -4.02 17.08
C ASN A 42 -3.02 -3.91 16.07
N TYR A 43 -2.76 -3.32 14.91
CA TYR A 43 -3.71 -3.23 13.80
C TYR A 43 -4.12 -4.62 13.30
N ALA A 44 -3.17 -5.55 13.14
CA ALA A 44 -3.44 -6.92 12.72
C ALA A 44 -4.30 -7.67 13.77
N ILE A 45 -3.93 -7.60 15.05
CA ILE A 45 -4.67 -8.24 16.14
C ILE A 45 -6.10 -7.70 16.22
N ASP A 46 -6.27 -6.39 16.14
CA ASP A 46 -7.60 -5.78 16.19
C ASP A 46 -8.44 -6.16 14.97
N SER A 47 -7.84 -6.18 13.78
CA SER A 47 -8.51 -6.62 12.56
C SER A 47 -9.02 -8.06 12.67
N LEU A 48 -8.21 -8.97 13.20
CA LEU A 48 -8.59 -10.37 13.44
C LEU A 48 -9.68 -10.49 14.50
N ASN A 49 -9.62 -9.71 15.59
CA ASN A 49 -10.64 -9.68 16.63
C ASN A 49 -11.99 -9.18 16.09
N ASN A 50 -11.96 -8.26 15.13
CA ASN A 50 -13.14 -7.76 14.42
C ASN A 50 -13.58 -8.66 13.26
N ASN A 51 -13.06 -9.88 13.18
CA ASN A 51 -13.39 -10.87 12.15
C ASN A 51 -13.06 -10.42 10.71
N ALA A 52 -12.07 -9.56 10.52
CA ALA A 52 -11.53 -9.25 9.20
C ALA A 52 -10.62 -10.38 8.70
N ALA A 53 -10.61 -10.62 7.38
CA ALA A 53 -9.54 -11.38 6.76
C ALA A 53 -8.28 -10.51 6.69
N LEU A 54 -7.11 -11.07 7.00
CA LEU A 54 -5.86 -10.33 7.05
C LEU A 54 -4.94 -10.73 5.90
N VAL A 55 -4.51 -9.76 5.09
CA VAL A 55 -3.52 -9.95 4.03
C VAL A 55 -2.30 -9.11 4.36
N ILE A 56 -1.13 -9.73 4.34
CA ILE A 56 0.14 -9.08 4.66
C ILE A 56 1.06 -9.23 3.46
N PHE A 57 1.38 -8.12 2.81
CA PHE A 57 2.47 -8.03 1.86
C PHE A 57 3.72 -7.60 2.60
N ARG A 58 4.82 -8.32 2.42
CA ARG A 58 6.12 -7.92 2.96
C ARG A 58 7.24 -8.08 1.95
N ASP A 59 8.25 -7.23 2.04
CA ASP A 59 9.52 -7.49 1.36
C ASP A 59 10.24 -8.63 2.09
N ALA A 60 10.61 -9.66 1.35
CA ALA A 60 11.25 -10.85 1.89
C ALA A 60 12.56 -10.56 2.63
N LYS A 61 13.33 -9.55 2.19
CA LYS A 61 14.62 -9.20 2.77
C LYS A 61 14.57 -8.10 3.83
N ASN A 62 13.67 -7.16 3.68
CA ASN A 62 13.60 -5.98 4.54
C ASN A 62 12.38 -5.96 5.46
N GLY A 63 11.35 -6.76 5.14
CA GLY A 63 10.13 -6.82 5.94
C GLY A 63 10.37 -7.47 7.32
N TYR A 64 9.74 -6.92 8.35
CA TYR A 64 9.84 -7.47 9.70
C TYR A 64 9.27 -8.87 9.77
N SER A 65 10.07 -9.83 10.22
CA SER A 65 9.72 -11.26 10.31
C SER A 65 8.91 -11.63 11.55
N SER A 66 8.44 -10.66 12.33
CA SER A 66 7.91 -10.90 13.68
C SER A 66 6.42 -11.25 13.75
N TYR A 67 5.80 -11.60 12.61
CA TYR A 67 4.40 -12.05 12.59
C TYR A 67 4.08 -13.39 13.28
N PRO A 68 5.03 -14.28 13.61
CA PRO A 68 4.70 -15.46 14.43
C PRO A 68 3.98 -15.13 15.73
N SER A 69 4.12 -13.88 16.20
CA SER A 69 3.45 -13.43 17.43
C SER A 69 2.01 -12.94 17.26
N ILE A 70 1.53 -12.79 16.00
CA ILE A 70 0.13 -12.41 15.70
C ILE A 70 -0.78 -13.65 15.68
N THR A 71 -0.22 -14.84 15.50
CA THR A 71 -1.01 -16.07 15.48
C THR A 71 -1.69 -16.26 16.83
N THR A 72 -2.99 -16.05 16.85
CA THR A 72 -3.82 -16.67 17.89
C THR A 72 -3.73 -18.17 17.68
N SER A 73 -3.77 -18.96 18.75
CA SER A 73 -3.60 -20.41 18.74
C SER A 73 -4.44 -21.21 17.71
N ASN A 74 -5.31 -20.57 16.98
CA ASN A 74 -6.26 -21.15 16.01
C ASN A 74 -6.20 -20.52 14.61
N SER A 75 -5.28 -19.61 14.30
CA SER A 75 -5.20 -19.00 12.96
C SER A 75 -4.27 -19.82 12.08
N MET A 76 -4.79 -20.30 10.94
CA MET A 76 -3.96 -20.91 9.92
C MET A 76 -3.38 -19.80 9.03
N ILE A 77 -2.06 -19.81 8.84
CA ILE A 77 -1.36 -18.90 7.93
C ILE A 77 -1.30 -19.55 6.57
N TYR A 78 -1.73 -18.83 5.55
CA TYR A 78 -1.58 -19.19 4.16
C TYR A 78 -0.40 -18.41 3.59
N GLU A 79 0.74 -19.08 3.43
CA GLU A 79 1.98 -18.41 3.04
C GLU A 79 2.21 -18.52 1.53
N ILE A 80 2.32 -17.38 0.87
CA ILE A 80 2.70 -17.23 -0.54
C ILE A 80 4.10 -16.62 -0.55
N ASN A 81 5.07 -17.31 -1.14
CA ASN A 81 6.46 -16.91 -1.10
C ASN A 81 7.13 -17.12 -2.45
N ASN A 82 7.71 -16.06 -3.03
CA ASN A 82 8.45 -16.16 -4.29
C ASN A 82 9.96 -16.14 -4.12
N GLU A 83 10.48 -16.25 -2.90
CA GLU A 83 11.92 -16.44 -2.66
C GLU A 83 12.42 -17.74 -3.29
N GLU A 84 13.70 -17.77 -3.65
CA GLU A 84 14.30 -18.96 -4.23
C GLU A 84 14.39 -20.08 -3.20
N GLY A 85 13.86 -21.25 -3.55
CA GLY A 85 13.87 -22.44 -2.69
C GLY A 85 12.86 -22.40 -1.53
N ALA A 86 12.04 -21.37 -1.42
CA ALA A 86 10.98 -21.31 -0.43
C ALA A 86 9.80 -22.22 -0.81
N ILE A 87 9.14 -22.77 0.21
CA ILE A 87 7.87 -23.48 0.02
C ILE A 87 6.78 -22.40 -0.05
N SER A 88 5.94 -22.49 -1.07
CA SER A 88 4.81 -21.57 -1.25
C SER A 88 3.52 -22.34 -1.42
N GLU A 89 2.46 -21.83 -0.84
CA GLU A 89 1.09 -22.25 -1.15
C GLU A 89 0.68 -21.75 -2.55
N GLN A 90 -0.24 -22.48 -3.18
CA GLN A 90 -0.68 -22.20 -4.54
C GLN A 90 -2.12 -21.71 -4.56
N ILE A 91 -2.42 -20.71 -5.39
CA ILE A 91 -3.75 -20.08 -5.51
C ILE A 91 -4.29 -20.18 -6.94
N ASP A 92 -5.63 -20.11 -7.04
CA ASP A 92 -6.34 -19.88 -8.30
C ASP A 92 -6.64 -18.38 -8.45
N PRO A 93 -5.93 -17.67 -9.36
CA PRO A 93 -6.10 -16.21 -9.49
C PRO A 93 -7.36 -15.81 -10.24
N PHE A 94 -8.07 -16.76 -10.89
CA PHE A 94 -9.16 -16.44 -11.81
C PHE A 94 -10.56 -16.62 -11.22
N SER A 95 -10.66 -17.21 -10.04
CA SER A 95 -11.95 -17.55 -9.42
C SER A 95 -12.90 -16.37 -9.21
N CYS A 96 -12.35 -15.16 -9.11
CA CYS A 96 -13.12 -13.94 -8.88
C CYS A 96 -13.53 -13.20 -10.17
N PHE A 97 -13.06 -13.65 -11.33
CA PHE A 97 -13.25 -12.97 -12.60
C PHE A 97 -14.29 -13.67 -13.48
N SER A 98 -15.06 -12.87 -14.22
CA SER A 98 -15.89 -13.40 -15.32
C SER A 98 -15.00 -13.86 -16.49
N ASP A 99 -15.59 -14.63 -17.41
CA ASP A 99 -14.85 -15.17 -18.56
C ASP A 99 -14.20 -14.11 -19.44
N SER A 100 -14.88 -13.01 -19.71
CA SER A 100 -14.35 -11.92 -20.52
C SER A 100 -13.24 -11.15 -19.78
N GLU A 101 -13.40 -10.97 -18.48
CA GLU A 101 -12.40 -10.34 -17.65
C GLU A 101 -11.13 -11.20 -17.56
N THR A 102 -11.27 -12.52 -17.41
CA THR A 102 -10.13 -13.45 -17.33
C THR A 102 -9.26 -13.36 -18.58
N ASN A 103 -9.84 -13.26 -19.79
CA ASN A 103 -9.04 -13.13 -21.03
C ASN A 103 -8.18 -11.87 -21.02
N THR A 104 -8.79 -10.74 -20.66
CA THR A 104 -8.07 -9.46 -20.60
C THR A 104 -7.04 -9.47 -19.47
N TYR A 105 -7.39 -10.04 -18.34
CA TYR A 105 -6.53 -10.14 -17.16
C TYR A 105 -5.30 -10.99 -17.45
N LEU A 106 -5.48 -12.16 -18.08
CA LEU A 106 -4.38 -13.07 -18.42
C LEU A 106 -3.37 -12.39 -19.36
N ILE A 107 -3.85 -11.68 -20.38
CA ILE A 107 -2.97 -10.93 -21.29
C ILE A 107 -2.25 -9.79 -20.59
N ASN A 108 -2.92 -9.05 -19.70
CA ASN A 108 -2.25 -7.99 -18.92
C ASN A 108 -1.18 -8.55 -17.99
N MET A 109 -1.42 -9.72 -17.38
CA MET A 109 -0.49 -10.41 -16.55
C MET A 109 0.78 -10.79 -17.33
N PHE A 110 0.62 -11.36 -18.53
CA PHE A 110 1.76 -11.67 -19.39
C PHE A 110 2.46 -10.44 -19.95
N ASP A 111 1.72 -9.38 -20.29
CA ASP A 111 2.29 -8.11 -20.77
C ASP A 111 3.21 -7.49 -19.69
N ASN A 112 2.77 -7.52 -18.44
CA ASN A 112 3.57 -7.02 -17.31
C ASN A 112 4.82 -7.89 -17.05
N TYR A 113 4.72 -9.19 -17.29
CA TYR A 113 5.81 -10.13 -17.05
C TYR A 113 6.83 -10.18 -18.21
N SER A 114 6.35 -10.30 -19.45
CA SER A 114 7.17 -10.61 -20.63
C SER A 114 7.24 -9.50 -21.67
N GLU A 115 6.58 -8.34 -21.45
CA GLU A 115 6.55 -7.22 -22.39
C GLU A 115 6.10 -7.67 -23.80
N ILE A 116 4.94 -8.30 -23.88
CA ILE A 116 4.42 -8.86 -25.13
C ILE A 116 4.22 -7.80 -26.22
N ASP A 117 4.35 -8.21 -27.49
CA ASP A 117 4.12 -7.32 -28.63
C ASP A 117 2.67 -6.81 -28.66
N LYS A 118 2.52 -5.50 -28.43
CA LYS A 118 1.20 -4.84 -28.38
C LYS A 118 0.43 -4.94 -29.68
N SER A 119 1.10 -5.06 -30.83
CA SER A 119 0.45 -5.22 -32.14
C SER A 119 -0.26 -6.56 -32.28
N LYS A 120 0.20 -7.59 -31.56
CA LYS A 120 -0.34 -8.95 -31.56
C LYS A 120 -1.35 -9.21 -30.42
N ARG A 121 -1.59 -8.22 -29.59
CA ARG A 121 -2.46 -8.35 -28.39
C ARG A 121 -3.85 -8.90 -28.73
N MET A 122 -4.41 -8.48 -29.86
CA MET A 122 -5.74 -8.95 -30.29
C MET A 122 -5.72 -10.43 -30.71
N SER A 123 -4.68 -10.90 -31.40
CA SER A 123 -4.54 -12.33 -31.74
C SER A 123 -4.38 -13.19 -30.51
N TYR A 124 -3.60 -12.74 -29.52
CA TYR A 124 -3.45 -13.42 -28.22
C TYR A 124 -4.77 -13.51 -27.45
N GLN A 125 -5.52 -12.40 -27.35
CA GLN A 125 -6.83 -12.40 -26.69
C GLN A 125 -7.82 -13.35 -27.36
N ASN A 126 -7.85 -13.35 -28.69
CA ASN A 126 -8.73 -14.24 -29.45
C ASN A 126 -8.35 -15.71 -29.30
N TYR A 127 -7.05 -16.02 -29.25
CA TYR A 127 -6.59 -17.39 -29.01
C TYR A 127 -6.97 -17.88 -27.60
N ILE A 128 -6.75 -17.07 -26.56
CA ILE A 128 -7.15 -17.40 -25.19
C ILE A 128 -8.67 -17.57 -25.10
N ALA A 129 -9.45 -16.74 -25.79
CA ALA A 129 -10.91 -16.86 -25.84
C ALA A 129 -11.35 -18.15 -26.55
N LEU A 130 -10.68 -18.53 -27.65
CA LEU A 130 -10.94 -19.77 -28.35
C LEU A 130 -10.63 -20.98 -27.47
N LEU A 131 -9.44 -21.04 -26.89
CA LEU A 131 -9.02 -22.14 -25.98
C LEU A 131 -10.03 -22.30 -24.84
N ARG A 132 -10.43 -21.19 -24.22
CA ARG A 132 -11.46 -21.23 -23.18
C ARG A 132 -12.77 -21.80 -23.67
N SER A 133 -13.25 -21.35 -24.85
CA SER A 133 -14.50 -21.84 -25.42
C SER A 133 -14.46 -23.36 -25.64
N LEU A 134 -13.34 -23.88 -26.15
CA LEU A 134 -13.14 -25.30 -26.39
C LEU A 134 -13.08 -26.11 -25.07
N LEU A 135 -12.36 -25.59 -24.07
CA LEU A 135 -12.26 -26.25 -22.75
C LEU A 135 -13.61 -26.30 -22.05
N LYS A 136 -14.41 -25.23 -22.12
CA LYS A 136 -15.78 -25.23 -21.59
C LYS A 136 -16.68 -26.27 -22.26
N LYS A 137 -16.62 -26.39 -23.59
CA LYS A 137 -17.34 -27.42 -24.32
C LYS A 137 -16.93 -28.83 -23.92
N ARG A 138 -15.70 -29.01 -23.46
CA ARG A 138 -15.18 -30.25 -22.87
C ARG A 138 -15.61 -30.47 -21.41
N GLY A 139 -16.31 -29.52 -20.80
CA GLY A 139 -16.76 -29.60 -19.41
C GLY A 139 -15.66 -29.41 -18.38
N ARG A 140 -14.53 -28.76 -18.75
CA ARG A 140 -13.43 -28.48 -17.83
C ARG A 140 -13.58 -27.12 -17.14
N THR A 141 -13.23 -27.08 -15.86
CA THR A 141 -13.04 -25.82 -15.13
C THR A 141 -11.74 -25.16 -15.61
N ILE A 142 -11.83 -23.89 -15.97
CA ILE A 142 -10.72 -23.19 -16.58
C ILE A 142 -9.83 -22.62 -15.47
N LYS A 143 -8.60 -23.10 -15.39
CA LYS A 143 -7.54 -22.66 -14.48
C LYS A 143 -6.32 -22.23 -15.26
N LEU A 144 -5.37 -21.57 -14.62
CA LEU A 144 -4.15 -21.13 -15.28
C LEU A 144 -3.42 -22.30 -15.97
N ASN A 145 -3.30 -23.45 -15.29
CA ASN A 145 -2.68 -24.65 -15.85
C ASN A 145 -3.32 -25.12 -17.16
N GLU A 146 -4.61 -24.93 -17.33
CA GLU A 146 -5.29 -25.33 -18.57
C GLU A 146 -4.84 -24.45 -19.73
N TYR A 147 -4.56 -23.17 -19.51
CA TYR A 147 -4.04 -22.29 -20.58
C TYR A 147 -2.58 -22.57 -20.90
N ILE A 148 -1.77 -22.88 -19.88
CA ILE A 148 -0.33 -23.08 -20.00
C ILE A 148 -0.03 -24.43 -20.66
N ASN A 149 -0.79 -25.47 -20.33
CA ASN A 149 -0.49 -26.84 -20.72
C ASN A 149 -1.09 -27.28 -22.06
N TYR A 150 -1.93 -26.43 -22.71
CA TYR A 150 -2.48 -26.77 -24.01
C TYR A 150 -1.61 -26.20 -25.14
N SER A 151 -0.94 -27.09 -25.90
CA SER A 151 -0.23 -26.70 -27.11
C SER A 151 -1.19 -26.40 -28.26
N PHE A 152 -0.69 -25.69 -29.28
CA PHE A 152 -1.43 -25.40 -30.51
C PHE A 152 -2.05 -26.66 -31.11
N GLU A 153 -1.29 -27.75 -31.20
CA GLU A 153 -1.74 -29.03 -31.77
C GLU A 153 -2.88 -29.65 -30.94
N GLU A 154 -2.86 -29.45 -29.64
CA GLU A 154 -3.94 -29.92 -28.77
C GLU A 154 -5.19 -29.07 -28.94
N VAL A 155 -5.04 -27.77 -29.12
CA VAL A 155 -6.17 -26.85 -29.40
C VAL A 155 -6.77 -27.17 -30.76
N GLU A 156 -5.95 -27.40 -31.79
CA GLU A 156 -6.39 -27.82 -33.12
C GLU A 156 -7.15 -29.17 -33.05
N ARG A 157 -6.62 -30.14 -32.33
CA ARG A 157 -7.28 -31.43 -32.09
C ARG A 157 -8.60 -31.28 -31.34
N LEU A 158 -8.68 -30.42 -30.31
CA LEU A 158 -9.93 -30.10 -29.63
C LEU A 158 -10.96 -29.50 -30.60
N ASN A 159 -10.55 -28.54 -31.44
CA ASN A 159 -11.43 -27.95 -32.44
C ASN A 159 -11.98 -28.99 -33.42
N ALA A 160 -11.16 -29.98 -33.81
CA ALA A 160 -11.56 -31.02 -34.75
C ALA A 160 -12.51 -32.08 -34.09
N THR A 161 -12.31 -32.38 -32.82
CA THR A 161 -12.99 -33.54 -32.16
C THR A 161 -14.24 -33.16 -31.36
N LEU A 162 -14.37 -31.91 -30.93
CA LEU A 162 -15.53 -31.46 -30.16
C LEU A 162 -16.79 -31.35 -31.01
N SER A 163 -17.92 -31.69 -30.41
CA SER A 163 -19.24 -31.50 -31.04
C SER A 163 -19.57 -30.01 -31.12
N MET A 164 -19.53 -29.44 -32.32
CA MET A 164 -19.86 -28.04 -32.61
C MET A 164 -20.35 -27.88 -34.05
N PRO A 165 -21.04 -26.76 -34.40
CA PRO A 165 -21.41 -26.47 -35.77
C PRO A 165 -20.19 -26.40 -36.70
N GLU A 166 -20.32 -26.92 -37.90
CA GLU A 166 -19.23 -26.91 -38.88
C GLU A 166 -18.76 -25.50 -39.24
N THR A 167 -19.68 -24.54 -39.28
CA THR A 167 -19.35 -23.14 -39.50
C THR A 167 -18.45 -22.54 -38.41
N GLU A 168 -18.67 -22.93 -37.17
CA GLU A 168 -17.85 -22.54 -36.03
C GLU A 168 -16.46 -23.19 -36.12
N ARG A 169 -16.42 -24.49 -36.39
CA ARG A 169 -15.17 -25.26 -36.58
C ARG A 169 -14.30 -24.65 -37.66
N ASN A 170 -14.87 -24.39 -38.86
CA ASN A 170 -14.16 -23.80 -39.98
C ASN A 170 -13.68 -22.36 -39.68
N ARG A 171 -14.43 -21.58 -38.93
CA ARG A 171 -14.00 -20.26 -38.50
C ARG A 171 -12.79 -20.34 -37.56
N ASN A 172 -12.84 -21.25 -36.59
CA ASN A 172 -11.74 -21.47 -35.65
C ASN A 172 -10.48 -21.93 -36.35
N GLU A 173 -10.60 -22.87 -37.30
CA GLU A 173 -9.49 -23.38 -38.09
C GLU A 173 -8.82 -22.27 -38.94
N ARG A 174 -9.62 -21.42 -39.60
CA ARG A 174 -9.09 -20.27 -40.29
C ARG A 174 -8.34 -19.32 -39.42
N PHE A 175 -8.85 -19.07 -38.20
CA PHE A 175 -8.18 -18.21 -37.23
C PHE A 175 -6.84 -18.83 -36.78
N LEU A 176 -6.84 -20.10 -36.38
CA LEU A 176 -5.64 -20.83 -35.97
C LEU A 176 -4.56 -20.78 -37.05
N ASN A 177 -4.92 -21.06 -38.30
CA ASN A 177 -3.98 -21.04 -39.43
C ASN A 177 -3.48 -19.63 -39.76
N SER A 178 -4.33 -18.61 -39.65
CA SER A 178 -3.97 -17.22 -40.00
C SER A 178 -3.04 -16.59 -38.97
N PHE A 179 -3.10 -16.99 -37.70
CA PHE A 179 -2.36 -16.39 -36.61
C PHE A 179 -1.37 -17.38 -35.95
N LEU A 180 -1.00 -18.44 -36.66
CA LEU A 180 -0.08 -19.47 -36.16
C LEU A 180 1.23 -18.88 -35.57
N PRO A 181 1.93 -17.92 -36.23
CA PRO A 181 3.15 -17.34 -35.66
C PRO A 181 2.93 -16.66 -34.30
N ASP A 182 1.84 -15.88 -34.20
CA ASP A 182 1.49 -15.17 -32.94
C ASP A 182 1.13 -16.16 -31.86
N ILE A 183 0.41 -17.22 -32.20
CA ILE A 183 0.01 -18.26 -31.25
C ILE A 183 1.24 -18.98 -30.71
N ARG A 184 2.20 -19.32 -31.57
CA ARG A 184 3.46 -19.96 -31.15
C ARG A 184 4.31 -19.07 -30.24
N GLU A 185 4.30 -17.77 -30.49
CA GLU A 185 4.96 -16.83 -29.61
C GLU A 185 4.28 -16.77 -28.23
N LEU A 186 2.94 -16.73 -28.20
CA LEU A 186 2.20 -16.78 -26.93
C LEU A 186 2.43 -18.09 -26.17
N GLU A 187 2.54 -19.23 -26.88
CA GLU A 187 2.91 -20.51 -26.24
C GLU A 187 4.28 -20.46 -25.58
N ALA A 188 5.26 -19.79 -26.22
CA ALA A 188 6.57 -19.61 -25.62
C ALA A 188 6.49 -18.81 -24.31
N TYR A 189 5.68 -17.73 -24.27
CA TYR A 189 5.41 -16.99 -23.04
C TYR A 189 4.73 -17.85 -21.97
N PHE A 190 3.77 -18.68 -22.35
CA PHE A 190 3.13 -19.62 -21.43
C PHE A 190 4.11 -20.64 -20.88
N TYR A 191 5.00 -21.15 -21.72
CA TYR A 191 6.02 -22.12 -21.31
C TYR A 191 7.01 -21.50 -20.30
N ASP A 192 7.53 -20.31 -20.60
CA ASP A 192 8.43 -19.61 -19.70
C ASP A 192 7.75 -19.31 -18.37
N PHE A 193 6.49 -18.89 -18.41
CA PHE A 193 5.71 -18.61 -17.24
C PHE A 193 5.44 -19.86 -16.39
N ALA A 194 5.10 -20.99 -17.02
CA ALA A 194 4.84 -22.25 -16.34
C ALA A 194 6.07 -22.79 -15.57
N ASN A 195 7.26 -22.47 -16.07
CA ASN A 195 8.52 -22.94 -15.50
C ASN A 195 9.12 -21.99 -14.45
N ASN A 196 8.43 -20.90 -14.11
CA ASN A 196 8.87 -20.01 -13.05
C ASN A 196 8.05 -20.16 -11.76
N THR A 197 8.59 -19.64 -10.67
CA THR A 197 7.96 -19.72 -9.33
C THR A 197 6.55 -19.12 -9.32
N ILE A 198 6.29 -18.06 -10.10
CA ILE A 198 4.98 -17.40 -10.14
C ILE A 198 3.94 -18.26 -10.83
N GLY A 199 4.32 -18.89 -11.95
CA GLY A 199 3.45 -19.86 -12.66
C GLY A 199 3.02 -20.98 -11.74
N GLU A 200 3.94 -21.51 -10.93
CA GLU A 200 3.66 -22.54 -9.93
C GLU A 200 2.69 -22.02 -8.85
N ILE A 201 2.96 -20.86 -8.26
CA ILE A 201 2.11 -20.23 -7.24
C ILE A 201 0.69 -20.00 -7.74
N LEU A 202 0.54 -19.49 -8.97
CA LEU A 202 -0.75 -19.14 -9.56
C LEU A 202 -1.50 -20.33 -10.19
N SER A 203 -0.94 -21.54 -10.11
CA SER A 203 -1.50 -22.75 -10.68
C SER A 203 -2.36 -23.58 -9.70
N GLY A 204 -2.63 -23.04 -8.53
CA GLY A 204 -3.38 -23.73 -7.48
C GLY A 204 -4.85 -23.96 -7.76
N THR A 205 -5.49 -24.58 -6.79
CA THR A 205 -6.92 -24.88 -6.82
C THR A 205 -7.70 -24.11 -5.77
N ARG A 206 -7.00 -23.50 -4.80
CA ARG A 206 -7.62 -22.79 -3.70
C ARG A 206 -7.94 -21.36 -4.13
N THR A 207 -9.20 -20.99 -4.02
CA THR A 207 -9.66 -19.67 -4.42
C THR A 207 -9.47 -18.66 -3.29
N MET A 208 -9.18 -17.39 -3.63
CA MET A 208 -9.09 -16.32 -2.65
C MET A 208 -10.36 -16.20 -1.81
N GLU A 209 -11.53 -16.40 -2.42
CA GLU A 209 -12.80 -16.38 -1.71
C GLU A 209 -12.86 -17.42 -0.59
N LYS A 210 -12.41 -18.66 -0.85
CA LYS A 210 -12.37 -19.71 0.16
C LYS A 210 -11.40 -19.38 1.29
N ILE A 211 -10.25 -18.81 0.97
CA ILE A 211 -9.27 -18.41 1.99
C ILE A 211 -9.90 -17.34 2.90
N PHE A 212 -10.54 -16.31 2.34
CA PHE A 212 -11.21 -15.27 3.14
C PHE A 212 -12.42 -15.78 3.93
N GLN A 213 -13.14 -16.79 3.45
CA GLN A 213 -14.23 -17.40 4.21
C GLN A 213 -13.73 -18.14 5.44
N THR A 214 -12.54 -18.72 5.40
CA THR A 214 -11.93 -19.40 6.54
C THR A 214 -11.29 -18.44 7.55
N LYS A 215 -11.24 -17.15 7.25
CA LYS A 215 -10.59 -16.10 8.07
C LYS A 215 -9.11 -16.41 8.35
N GLU A 216 -8.43 -16.96 7.38
CA GLU A 216 -7.01 -17.22 7.47
C GLU A 216 -6.22 -15.91 7.29
N ILE A 217 -5.00 -15.93 7.78
CA ILE A 217 -4.01 -14.91 7.49
C ILE A 217 -3.32 -15.30 6.20
N ILE A 218 -3.30 -14.40 5.22
CA ILE A 218 -2.53 -14.57 4.00
C ILE A 218 -1.27 -13.75 4.14
N GLU A 219 -0.13 -14.39 4.20
CA GLU A 219 1.18 -13.73 4.18
C GLU A 219 1.81 -13.89 2.80
N ILE A 220 2.20 -12.77 2.18
CA ILE A 220 2.77 -12.71 0.84
C ILE A 220 4.17 -12.13 0.96
N SER A 221 5.17 -13.00 0.92
CA SER A 221 6.58 -12.65 0.96
C SER A 221 7.12 -12.44 -0.46
N LEU A 222 7.66 -11.27 -0.74
CA LEU A 222 8.03 -10.82 -2.08
C LEU A 222 9.51 -10.46 -2.14
N ASP A 223 10.28 -11.14 -2.98
CA ASP A 223 11.70 -10.83 -3.21
C ASP A 223 11.87 -9.75 -4.29
N PHE A 224 11.74 -8.48 -3.90
CA PHE A 224 11.95 -7.35 -4.82
C PHE A 224 13.42 -7.15 -5.22
N THR A 225 14.36 -7.76 -4.51
CA THR A 225 15.79 -7.60 -4.80
C THR A 225 16.24 -8.49 -5.94
N SER A 226 15.83 -9.77 -5.93
CA SER A 226 16.29 -10.76 -6.91
C SER A 226 15.24 -11.06 -7.97
N LYS A 227 13.95 -10.87 -7.67
CA LYS A 227 12.80 -11.22 -8.52
C LYS A 227 11.78 -10.07 -8.60
N GLN A 228 12.25 -8.87 -8.92
CA GLN A 228 11.41 -7.66 -8.91
C GLN A 228 10.16 -7.78 -9.79
N LYS A 229 10.32 -8.20 -11.06
CA LYS A 229 9.18 -8.32 -12.01
C LYS A 229 8.14 -9.33 -11.53
N GLU A 230 8.59 -10.48 -11.05
CA GLU A 230 7.73 -11.53 -10.50
C GLU A 230 7.00 -11.04 -9.24
N SER A 231 7.69 -10.34 -8.35
CA SER A 231 7.12 -9.79 -7.13
C SER A 231 6.06 -8.72 -7.43
N GLU A 232 6.35 -7.81 -8.35
CA GLU A 232 5.40 -6.79 -8.82
C GLU A 232 4.15 -7.45 -9.42
N MET A 233 4.33 -8.48 -10.27
CA MET A 233 3.24 -9.21 -10.89
C MET A 233 2.38 -9.96 -9.86
N LEU A 234 3.00 -10.72 -8.96
CA LEU A 234 2.27 -11.45 -7.91
C LEU A 234 1.48 -10.48 -7.04
N MET A 235 2.09 -9.36 -6.65
CA MET A 235 1.44 -8.31 -5.88
C MET A 235 0.23 -7.72 -6.64
N GLU A 236 0.35 -7.41 -7.95
CA GLU A 236 -0.76 -6.89 -8.76
C GLU A 236 -1.91 -7.90 -8.86
N VAL A 237 -1.59 -9.19 -9.08
CA VAL A 237 -2.57 -10.29 -9.10
C VAL A 237 -3.35 -10.33 -7.79
N MET A 238 -2.67 -10.26 -6.65
CA MET A 238 -3.31 -10.29 -5.34
C MET A 238 -4.16 -9.06 -5.07
N ILE A 239 -3.68 -7.86 -5.43
CA ILE A 239 -4.43 -6.61 -5.32
C ILE A 239 -5.73 -6.68 -6.12
N ASP A 240 -5.66 -7.09 -7.38
CA ASP A 240 -6.85 -7.17 -8.24
C ASP A 240 -7.87 -8.20 -7.71
N ASN A 241 -7.40 -9.34 -7.17
CA ASN A 241 -8.27 -10.32 -6.51
C ASN A 241 -8.95 -9.72 -5.26
N ILE A 242 -8.20 -9.04 -4.39
CA ILE A 242 -8.74 -8.39 -3.19
C ILE A 242 -9.79 -7.33 -3.57
N CYS A 243 -9.48 -6.48 -4.54
CA CYS A 243 -10.41 -5.45 -5.02
C CYS A 243 -11.69 -6.06 -5.58
N LYS A 244 -11.57 -7.17 -6.33
CA LYS A 244 -12.71 -7.84 -6.95
C LYS A 244 -13.62 -8.50 -5.92
N LEU A 245 -13.04 -9.19 -4.94
CA LEU A 245 -13.77 -9.79 -3.83
C LEU A 245 -14.51 -8.76 -3.00
N ASN A 246 -13.83 -7.66 -2.71
CA ASN A 246 -14.41 -6.59 -1.90
C ASN A 246 -15.61 -5.89 -2.58
N LEU A 247 -15.65 -5.90 -3.93
CA LEU A 247 -16.79 -5.40 -4.70
C LEU A 247 -17.95 -6.43 -4.82
N SER A 248 -17.71 -7.69 -4.50
CA SER A 248 -18.73 -8.72 -4.63
C SER A 248 -19.71 -8.67 -3.47
N ALA A 249 -21.02 -8.71 -3.80
CA ALA A 249 -22.09 -8.73 -2.79
C ALA A 249 -22.10 -10.01 -1.92
N ALA A 250 -21.38 -11.05 -2.32
CA ALA A 250 -21.26 -12.31 -1.61
C ALA A 250 -20.27 -12.26 -0.45
N HIS A 251 -19.36 -11.29 -0.45
CA HIS A 251 -18.32 -11.17 0.58
C HIS A 251 -18.82 -10.32 1.76
N LYS A 252 -19.10 -10.96 2.89
CA LYS A 252 -19.63 -10.30 4.11
C LYS A 252 -18.55 -9.90 5.11
N SER A 253 -17.30 -10.32 4.91
CA SER A 253 -16.21 -10.03 5.84
C SER A 253 -15.43 -8.80 5.39
N SER A 254 -14.97 -7.98 6.34
CA SER A 254 -14.01 -6.92 6.05
C SER A 254 -12.64 -7.52 5.74
N ILE A 255 -11.85 -6.81 4.94
CA ILE A 255 -10.47 -7.20 4.61
C ILE A 255 -9.55 -6.14 5.20
N ALA A 256 -8.54 -6.59 5.94
CA ALA A 256 -7.45 -5.75 6.40
C ALA A 256 -6.18 -6.10 5.59
N VAL A 257 -5.53 -5.09 5.05
CA VAL A 257 -4.30 -5.25 4.27
C VAL A 257 -3.16 -4.52 4.95
N ILE A 258 -2.03 -5.19 5.12
CA ILE A 258 -0.79 -4.58 5.60
C ILE A 258 0.25 -4.67 4.50
N ALA A 259 0.83 -3.53 4.10
CA ALA A 259 2.00 -3.49 3.22
C ALA A 259 3.22 -3.06 4.06
N ASN A 260 4.09 -4.02 4.33
CA ASN A 260 5.24 -3.86 5.19
C ASN A 260 6.54 -3.79 4.40
N GLU A 261 7.17 -2.61 4.41
CA GLU A 261 8.44 -2.31 3.75
C GLU A 261 8.48 -2.62 2.24
N ILE A 262 7.32 -2.54 1.59
CA ILE A 262 7.24 -2.69 0.13
C ILE A 262 7.90 -1.46 -0.52
N PRO A 263 8.80 -1.64 -1.51
CA PRO A 263 9.42 -0.53 -2.21
C PRO A 263 8.38 0.42 -2.83
N ASN A 264 8.60 1.73 -2.71
CA ASN A 264 7.67 2.75 -3.23
C ASN A 264 7.35 2.55 -4.71
N GLU A 265 8.37 2.20 -5.51
CA GLU A 265 8.20 1.93 -6.94
C GLU A 265 7.24 0.75 -7.19
N ALA A 266 7.34 -0.31 -6.39
CA ALA A 266 6.45 -1.46 -6.48
C ALA A 266 5.02 -1.10 -6.08
N LEU A 267 4.83 -0.33 -5.00
CA LEU A 267 3.52 0.18 -4.60
C LEU A 267 2.83 0.95 -5.73
N ILE A 268 3.60 1.77 -6.47
CA ILE A 268 3.08 2.60 -7.56
C ILE A 268 2.78 1.74 -8.79
N LYS A 269 3.72 0.92 -9.25
CA LYS A 269 3.57 0.07 -10.44
C LYS A 269 2.42 -0.92 -10.31
N THR A 270 2.27 -1.55 -9.15
CA THR A 270 1.20 -2.52 -8.87
C THR A 270 -0.17 -1.87 -8.63
N LYS A 271 -0.24 -0.55 -8.70
CA LYS A 271 -1.48 0.22 -8.46
C LYS A 271 -2.10 -0.09 -7.08
N PHE A 272 -1.26 -0.26 -6.08
CA PHE A 272 -1.68 -0.53 -4.69
C PHE A 272 -2.68 0.52 -4.17
N SER A 273 -2.65 1.75 -4.71
CA SER A 273 -3.63 2.80 -4.42
C SER A 273 -5.08 2.39 -4.69
N LYS A 274 -5.34 1.37 -5.53
CA LYS A 274 -6.69 0.81 -5.71
C LYS A 274 -7.28 0.28 -4.41
N LEU A 275 -6.46 -0.34 -3.54
CA LEU A 275 -6.89 -0.84 -2.24
C LEU A 275 -7.23 0.30 -1.29
N ILE A 276 -6.38 1.34 -1.28
CA ILE A 276 -6.56 2.51 -0.41
C ILE A 276 -7.82 3.29 -0.79
N LYS A 277 -8.15 3.38 -2.10
CA LYS A 277 -9.36 4.04 -2.61
C LYS A 277 -10.64 3.22 -2.36
N ASN A 278 -10.51 1.92 -2.19
CA ASN A 278 -11.65 1.03 -2.02
C ASN A 278 -12.11 1.00 -0.56
N THR A 279 -12.84 2.04 -0.16
CA THR A 279 -13.28 2.26 1.24
C THR A 279 -14.37 1.31 1.74
N ARG A 280 -14.96 0.48 0.88
CA ARG A 280 -16.06 -0.41 1.27
C ARG A 280 -15.56 -1.75 1.78
N GLY A 281 -15.20 -1.80 3.07
CA GLY A 281 -14.84 -3.06 3.74
C GLY A 281 -13.38 -3.49 3.57
N CYS A 282 -12.51 -2.63 3.03
CA CYS A 282 -11.07 -2.84 3.01
C CYS A 282 -10.37 -1.70 3.74
N ASN A 283 -9.62 -2.03 4.79
CA ASN A 283 -8.76 -1.08 5.49
C ASN A 283 -7.30 -1.44 5.20
N VAL A 284 -6.49 -0.44 4.92
CA VAL A 284 -5.11 -0.64 4.48
C VAL A 284 -4.16 0.08 5.42
N LEU A 285 -3.15 -0.64 5.94
CA LEU A 285 -2.01 -0.06 6.61
C LEU A 285 -0.78 -0.25 5.73
N TYR A 286 -0.02 0.82 5.49
CA TYR A 286 1.18 0.74 4.67
C TYR A 286 2.32 1.57 5.24
N THR A 287 3.53 1.05 5.09
CA THR A 287 4.76 1.70 5.53
C THR A 287 5.45 2.40 4.37
N VAL A 288 6.02 3.57 4.62
CA VAL A 288 6.77 4.36 3.64
C VAL A 288 8.02 4.94 4.30
N THR A 289 9.19 4.57 3.78
CA THR A 289 10.46 5.08 4.29
C THR A 289 10.85 6.43 3.67
N ASP A 290 10.52 6.64 2.39
CA ASP A 290 10.74 7.90 1.67
C ASP A 290 9.42 8.48 1.15
N LEU A 291 8.86 9.38 1.94
CA LEU A 291 7.60 10.04 1.69
C LEU A 291 7.64 10.94 0.45
N THR A 292 8.72 11.70 0.27
CA THR A 292 8.80 12.66 -0.83
C THR A 292 8.83 12.00 -2.19
N ASN A 293 9.53 10.88 -2.32
CA ASN A 293 9.53 10.11 -3.57
C ASN A 293 8.11 9.60 -3.91
N LEU A 294 7.37 9.14 -2.90
CA LEU A 294 6.01 8.65 -3.12
C LEU A 294 5.06 9.77 -3.58
N ILE A 295 5.18 10.96 -2.98
CA ILE A 295 4.31 12.11 -3.26
C ILE A 295 4.62 12.76 -4.60
N GLU A 296 5.88 12.88 -4.97
CA GLU A 296 6.29 13.39 -6.29
C GLU A 296 5.65 12.59 -7.44
N GLN A 297 5.34 11.32 -7.21
CA GLN A 297 4.69 10.47 -8.19
C GLN A 297 3.16 10.48 -8.09
N SER A 298 2.59 10.61 -6.90
CA SER A 298 1.14 10.72 -6.71
C SER A 298 0.76 11.21 -5.30
N ASN A 299 -0.07 12.22 -5.22
CA ASN A 299 -0.64 12.69 -3.95
C ASN A 299 -1.70 11.73 -3.37
N GLU A 300 -2.17 10.75 -4.14
CA GLU A 300 -3.23 9.81 -3.74
C GLU A 300 -2.91 9.08 -2.44
N TRP A 301 -1.63 8.76 -2.21
CA TRP A 301 -1.16 8.07 -1.01
C TRP A 301 -1.46 8.81 0.28
N ILE A 302 -1.41 10.16 0.22
CA ILE A 302 -1.73 11.01 1.38
C ILE A 302 -3.21 11.38 1.40
N GLU A 303 -3.83 11.62 0.25
CA GLU A 303 -5.22 12.03 0.20
C GLU A 303 -6.18 10.97 0.73
N TYR A 304 -5.91 9.69 0.49
CA TYR A 304 -6.80 8.59 0.88
C TYR A 304 -6.45 7.92 2.21
N ALA A 305 -5.37 8.34 2.89
CA ALA A 305 -5.13 7.92 4.26
C ALA A 305 -6.07 8.69 5.22
N ASP A 306 -6.55 7.99 6.23
CA ASP A 306 -7.41 8.53 7.29
C ASP A 306 -6.59 8.87 8.54
N SER A 307 -5.51 8.13 8.74
CA SER A 307 -4.63 8.23 9.91
C SER A 307 -3.17 8.18 9.49
N TYR A 308 -2.37 9.02 10.13
CA TYR A 308 -0.95 9.18 9.79
C TYR A 308 -0.11 9.05 11.04
N PHE A 309 1.02 8.35 10.92
CA PHE A 309 2.03 8.27 11.97
C PHE A 309 3.39 8.60 11.36
N PHE A 310 3.91 9.77 11.71
CA PHE A 310 5.21 10.23 11.27
C PHE A 310 6.26 9.88 12.32
N PHE A 311 7.08 8.92 12.02
CA PHE A 311 8.24 8.53 12.80
C PHE A 311 9.45 9.39 12.47
N LYS A 312 10.63 9.03 12.98
CA LYS A 312 11.87 9.72 12.70
C LYS A 312 12.13 9.83 11.20
N GLN A 313 12.44 11.04 10.74
CA GLN A 313 12.77 11.32 9.36
C GLN A 313 14.27 11.61 9.21
N ASN A 314 14.95 10.92 8.30
CA ASN A 314 16.38 11.10 8.06
C ASN A 314 16.66 12.13 6.95
N SER A 315 15.83 12.18 5.91
CA SER A 315 15.97 13.10 4.79
C SER A 315 15.46 14.50 5.15
N ASN A 316 16.17 15.54 4.74
CA ASN A 316 15.71 16.93 4.93
C ASN A 316 14.42 17.21 4.17
N LYS A 317 14.26 16.66 2.95
CA LYS A 317 13.00 16.79 2.19
C LYS A 317 11.81 16.21 2.96
N ASN A 318 11.96 15.01 3.53
CA ASN A 318 10.90 14.39 4.32
C ASN A 318 10.58 15.18 5.59
N LYS A 319 11.58 15.74 6.28
CA LYS A 319 11.38 16.59 7.46
C LYS A 319 10.59 17.85 7.11
N GLU A 320 10.96 18.54 6.04
CA GLU A 320 10.26 19.73 5.55
C GLU A 320 8.82 19.38 5.17
N PHE A 321 8.62 18.31 4.41
CA PHE A 321 7.30 17.85 4.05
C PHE A 321 6.43 17.57 5.29
N CYS A 322 6.94 16.79 6.25
CA CYS A 322 6.20 16.50 7.49
C CYS A 322 5.87 17.78 8.27
N SER A 323 6.78 18.76 8.30
CA SER A 323 6.55 20.03 8.93
C SER A 323 5.46 20.86 8.21
N GLU A 324 5.48 20.90 6.89
CA GLU A 324 4.49 21.59 6.06
C GLU A 324 3.11 20.92 6.12
N PHE A 325 3.06 19.59 6.24
CA PHE A 325 1.82 18.83 6.37
C PHE A 325 0.95 19.31 7.54
N PHE A 326 1.56 19.66 8.67
CA PHE A 326 0.84 20.18 9.84
C PHE A 326 0.53 21.68 9.76
N GLY A 327 1.11 22.38 8.80
CA GLY A 327 0.85 23.79 8.56
C GLY A 327 1.46 24.73 9.59
N THR A 328 0.87 25.92 9.70
CA THR A 328 1.34 27.02 10.55
C THR A 328 0.21 27.51 11.44
N TYR A 329 0.58 28.06 12.60
CA TYR A 329 -0.32 28.79 13.47
C TYR A 329 0.19 30.21 13.70
N GLU A 330 -0.71 31.12 14.05
CA GLU A 330 -0.36 32.49 14.36
C GLU A 330 0.06 32.62 15.82
N ARG A 331 1.26 33.15 16.03
CA ARG A 331 1.77 33.47 17.35
C ARG A 331 1.97 34.97 17.52
N THR A 332 1.36 35.52 18.54
CA THR A 332 1.59 36.92 18.92
C THR A 332 2.82 37.01 19.82
N LYS A 333 3.86 37.71 19.36
CA LYS A 333 5.04 38.01 20.14
C LYS A 333 4.88 39.39 20.77
N GLU A 334 5.05 39.45 22.08
CA GLU A 334 5.07 40.70 22.81
C GLU A 334 6.53 41.14 22.98
N SER A 335 6.88 42.26 22.39
CA SER A 335 8.18 42.91 22.62
C SER A 335 7.99 44.12 23.50
N ARG A 336 8.62 44.13 24.64
CA ARG A 336 8.62 45.26 25.57
C ARG A 336 9.96 45.97 25.47
N THR A 337 9.91 47.22 25.03
CA THR A 337 11.05 48.11 25.05
C THR A 337 10.88 49.12 26.18
N SER A 338 11.77 49.06 27.15
CA SER A 338 11.82 50.09 28.21
C SER A 338 13.03 50.98 27.98
N GLY A 339 12.76 52.24 27.69
CA GLY A 339 13.78 53.27 27.61
C GLY A 339 13.72 54.16 28.84
N VAL A 340 14.85 54.37 29.48
CA VAL A 340 15.01 55.43 30.50
C VAL A 340 15.83 56.51 29.84
N SER A 341 15.22 57.67 29.56
CA SER A 341 15.99 58.82 29.14
C SER A 341 16.42 59.58 30.39
N ASN A 342 17.71 59.57 30.64
CA ASN A 342 18.27 60.44 31.68
C ASN A 342 18.53 61.84 31.09
N PRO A 343 18.14 62.90 31.79
CA PRO A 343 18.42 64.24 31.33
C PRO A 343 19.93 64.45 31.23
N THR A 344 20.36 65.15 30.17
CA THR A 344 21.75 65.50 29.98
C THR A 344 22.24 66.42 31.07
N PHE A 345 23.57 66.55 31.27
CA PHE A 345 24.14 67.46 32.28
C PHE A 345 23.63 68.91 32.13
N TRP A 346 23.43 69.37 30.88
CA TRP A 346 22.93 70.72 30.58
C TRP A 346 21.45 70.84 30.90
N ASP A 347 20.63 69.81 30.73
CA ASP A 347 19.21 69.82 31.11
C ASP A 347 19.01 69.96 32.63
N ARG A 348 19.92 69.28 33.39
CA ARG A 348 19.92 69.40 34.87
C ARG A 348 20.30 70.77 35.36
N MET A 349 21.28 71.46 34.70
CA MET A 349 21.67 72.79 35.06
C MET A 349 20.62 73.83 34.70
N SER A 350 19.81 73.65 33.71
CA SER A 350 18.74 74.57 33.28
C SER A 350 17.41 74.36 34.00
N GLY A 351 17.34 73.49 35.01
CA GLY A 351 16.13 73.19 35.77
C GLY A 351 15.03 72.47 35.00
N LYS A 352 15.32 71.94 33.79
CA LYS A 352 14.34 71.27 32.92
C LYS A 352 14.52 69.76 32.92
N GLY A 353 15.27 69.24 33.84
CA GLY A 353 15.64 67.78 33.86
C GLY A 353 14.56 66.93 34.53
N SER A 354 13.61 66.43 33.78
CA SER A 354 12.75 65.34 34.22
C SER A 354 13.18 64.04 33.56
N SER A 355 13.41 62.98 34.36
CA SER A 355 13.62 61.65 33.82
C SER A 355 12.27 61.07 33.36
N SER A 356 12.14 60.75 32.11
CA SER A 356 10.95 60.06 31.61
C SER A 356 11.24 58.57 31.43
N ARG A 357 10.38 57.75 31.96
CA ARG A 357 10.36 56.30 31.66
C ARG A 357 9.34 56.09 30.57
N GLN A 358 9.80 55.65 29.42
CA GLN A 358 8.93 55.31 28.31
C GLN A 358 8.97 53.76 28.16
N SER A 359 7.83 53.14 28.31
CA SER A 359 7.69 51.74 28.00
C SER A 359 6.72 51.61 26.83
N SER A 360 7.17 50.98 25.77
CA SER A 360 6.28 50.62 24.67
C SER A 360 6.20 49.11 24.58
N THR A 361 4.99 48.61 24.37
CA THR A 361 4.72 47.18 24.11
C THR A 361 4.27 47.07 22.67
N THR A 362 5.04 46.35 21.88
CA THR A 362 4.71 46.06 20.48
C THR A 362 4.26 44.62 20.37
N TYR A 363 3.10 44.43 19.77
CA TYR A 363 2.60 43.08 19.44
C TYR A 363 2.85 42.83 17.96
N THR A 364 3.59 41.75 17.68
CA THR A 364 3.84 41.29 16.31
C THR A 364 3.26 39.88 16.16
N THR A 365 2.38 39.72 15.19
CA THR A 365 1.87 38.37 14.86
C THR A 365 2.75 37.75 13.79
N GLU A 366 3.33 36.62 14.12
CA GLU A 366 4.15 35.84 13.22
C GLU A 366 3.52 34.46 13.01
N LYS A 367 3.65 33.91 11.78
CA LYS A 367 3.26 32.53 11.49
C LYS A 367 4.41 31.61 11.86
N GLU A 368 4.17 30.71 12.81
CA GLU A 368 5.12 29.67 13.20
C GLU A 368 4.60 28.30 12.76
N ARG A 369 5.48 27.37 12.37
CA ARG A 369 5.11 26.00 12.05
C ARG A 369 4.65 25.25 13.30
N VAL A 370 3.61 24.41 13.17
CA VAL A 370 3.08 23.59 14.27
C VAL A 370 4.16 22.65 14.80
N TYR A 371 4.87 21.99 13.89
CA TYR A 371 6.06 21.22 14.20
C TYR A 371 7.21 21.67 13.30
N LEU A 372 8.36 21.97 13.89
CA LEU A 372 9.57 22.31 13.15
C LEU A 372 10.16 21.03 12.52
N PRO A 373 10.88 21.12 11.38
CA PRO A 373 11.52 19.97 10.76
C PRO A 373 12.42 19.17 11.70
N ASP A 374 13.13 19.85 12.59
CA ASP A 374 14.02 19.23 13.57
C ASP A 374 13.31 18.34 14.61
N VAL A 375 12.02 18.56 14.84
CA VAL A 375 11.21 17.72 15.71
C VAL A 375 11.18 16.29 15.15
N PHE A 376 10.97 16.15 13.83
CA PHE A 376 10.94 14.84 13.17
C PHE A 376 12.30 14.15 13.14
N ALA A 377 13.40 14.90 13.14
CA ALA A 377 14.74 14.35 13.25
C ALA A 377 15.06 13.81 14.66
N SER A 378 14.45 14.43 15.69
CA SER A 378 14.73 14.15 17.10
C SER A 378 13.78 13.11 17.73
N LEU A 379 12.85 12.54 16.97
CA LEU A 379 11.97 11.47 17.44
C LEU A 379 12.79 10.24 17.83
N LEU A 380 12.47 9.66 18.98
CA LEU A 380 13.04 8.38 19.40
C LEU A 380 12.40 7.23 18.61
N GLU A 381 13.02 6.06 18.66
CA GLU A 381 12.56 4.88 17.92
C GLU A 381 11.11 4.47 18.22
N ASN A 382 10.66 4.75 19.44
CA ASN A 382 9.30 4.45 19.90
C ASN A 382 8.37 5.67 19.86
N GLN A 383 8.75 6.74 19.19
CA GLN A 383 7.97 7.98 19.15
C GLN A 383 7.51 8.29 17.73
N ALA A 384 6.26 8.74 17.64
CA ALA A 384 5.66 9.26 16.41
C ALA A 384 4.86 10.53 16.68
N ILE A 385 4.67 11.33 15.65
CA ILE A 385 3.63 12.35 15.60
C ILE A 385 2.49 11.76 14.80
N TYR A 386 1.32 11.64 15.41
CA TYR A 386 0.14 11.14 14.74
C TYR A 386 -0.76 12.28 14.28
N TYR A 387 -1.56 12.01 13.25
CA TYR A 387 -2.64 12.85 12.79
C TYR A 387 -3.83 12.00 12.39
N PHE A 388 -5.01 12.30 12.94
CA PHE A 388 -6.28 11.70 12.57
C PHE A 388 -7.12 12.69 11.79
N LYS A 389 -7.31 12.40 10.50
CA LYS A 389 -8.02 13.30 9.57
C LYS A 389 -9.46 13.57 10.00
N LYS A 390 -10.16 12.55 10.49
CA LYS A 390 -11.56 12.64 10.90
C LYS A 390 -11.81 13.60 12.05
N THR A 391 -10.89 13.65 13.03
CA THR A 391 -11.01 14.50 14.24
C THR A 391 -10.15 15.76 14.15
N ASN A 392 -9.29 15.85 13.13
CA ASN A 392 -8.24 16.86 13.02
C ASN A 392 -7.32 16.91 14.26
N GLU A 393 -7.16 15.75 14.93
CA GLU A 393 -6.37 15.61 16.13
C GLU A 393 -4.95 15.20 15.79
N HIS A 394 -3.97 15.91 16.35
CA HIS A 394 -2.57 15.56 16.21
C HIS A 394 -1.83 15.72 17.54
N SER A 395 -0.86 14.84 17.82
CA SER A 395 0.01 14.95 18.98
C SER A 395 1.24 14.07 18.82
N ARG A 396 2.23 14.29 19.69
CA ARG A 396 3.36 13.38 19.86
C ARG A 396 2.94 12.25 20.80
N LEU A 397 3.18 11.02 20.41
CA LEU A 397 2.89 9.84 21.22
C LEU A 397 4.12 8.93 21.38
N ASN A 398 4.12 8.14 22.44
CA ASN A 398 5.00 6.99 22.58
C ASN A 398 4.21 5.75 22.17
N VAL A 399 4.77 4.98 21.25
CA VAL A 399 4.18 3.73 20.74
C VAL A 399 4.67 2.60 21.62
N PHE A 400 3.94 2.31 22.71
CA PHE A 400 4.16 1.15 23.59
C PHE A 400 2.82 0.64 24.10
#